data_6cff3448897e0ffb15dc7d58b4f5f407
#
_entry.id   6cff3448897e0ffb15dc7d58b4f5f407
#
_cell.length_a   1.000
_cell.length_b   1.000
_cell.length_c   1.000
_cell.angle_alpha   90.00
_cell.angle_beta   90.00
_cell.angle_gamma   90.00
#
_symmetry.space_group_name_H-M   'P 1'
#
loop_
_entity.id
_entity.type
_entity.pdbx_description
1 polymer ?
#
loop_
_entity_poly.entity_id
_entity_poly.type
_entity_poly.pdbx_seq_one_letter_code
_entity_poly.pdbx_strand_id
1 'polypeptide(L)'
;MDTSPPLLGNDDLPGPMCLNLLASSGALCKLDSANAYSSHDSATLYGRACIIATLLPSRSVACARTAAWVWLGGTFPDSIDIIAKAHYRTLRYGRKINVFNRIAPSEHTIKVGPITVTTPVRTACDLALNCVPETESKVSEIICMLMQEFHFRSNDCMQIMEDAKHIRNAPQARNYILAIDGRSYEHGNRKDCEDRKNRKDAEYVRGA
;
A
#
# COMPACT_ATOMS: atom_id res chain seq x y z
N MET A 1 -5.80 10.67 26.94
CA MET A 1 -5.15 10.28 25.69
C MET A 1 -4.97 11.55 24.90
N ASP A 2 -3.75 11.99 24.82
CA ASP A 2 -3.40 13.22 24.10
C ASP A 2 -3.54 12.92 22.61
N THR A 3 -4.57 13.44 21.99
CA THR A 3 -4.86 13.21 20.57
C THR A 3 -4.19 14.29 19.75
N SER A 4 -2.87 14.20 19.59
CA SER A 4 -2.19 15.02 18.58
C SER A 4 -2.88 14.80 17.22
N PRO A 5 -3.07 15.86 16.43
CA PRO A 5 -3.66 15.71 15.12
C PRO A 5 -2.79 14.78 14.26
N PRO A 6 -3.36 13.88 13.45
CA PRO A 6 -2.58 12.93 12.66
C PRO A 6 -1.73 13.61 11.57
N LEU A 7 -2.03 14.86 11.23
CA LEU A 7 -1.19 15.73 10.40
C LEU A 7 -0.79 16.96 11.20
N LEU A 8 0.46 17.37 11.04
CA LEU A 8 1.05 18.57 11.60
C LEU A 8 1.36 19.54 10.47
N GLY A 9 0.84 20.76 10.58
CA GLY A 9 1.17 21.87 9.70
C GLY A 9 2.28 22.76 10.26
N ASN A 10 2.80 23.68 9.45
CA ASN A 10 3.75 24.68 9.93
C ASN A 10 3.18 25.53 11.08
N ASP A 11 1.86 25.75 11.11
CA ASP A 11 1.17 26.55 12.12
C ASP A 11 1.05 25.82 13.48
N ASP A 12 1.21 24.51 13.49
CA ASP A 12 1.21 23.68 14.71
C ASP A 12 2.58 23.62 15.37
N LEU A 13 3.61 24.21 14.76
CA LEU A 13 5.00 24.14 15.18
C LEU A 13 5.52 25.54 15.60
N PRO A 14 6.51 25.61 16.53
CA PRO A 14 7.04 26.89 17.06
C PRO A 14 7.70 27.82 16.03
N GLY A 15 7.92 27.35 14.78
CA GLY A 15 8.50 28.18 13.74
C GLY A 15 8.69 27.43 12.41
N PRO A 16 8.91 28.16 11.30
CA PRO A 16 8.91 27.62 9.95
C PRO A 16 10.05 26.62 9.65
N MET A 17 11.12 26.64 10.46
CA MET A 17 12.22 25.69 10.32
C MET A 17 12.00 24.37 11.05
N CYS A 18 11.05 24.32 12.01
CA CYS A 18 10.84 23.16 12.87
C CYS A 18 10.40 21.92 12.08
N LEU A 19 9.52 22.06 11.08
CA LEU A 19 9.09 20.94 10.26
C LEU A 19 10.27 20.29 9.50
N ASN A 20 11.17 21.10 8.95
CA ASN A 20 12.38 20.62 8.28
C ASN A 20 13.34 19.91 9.24
N LEU A 21 13.54 20.47 10.42
CA LEU A 21 14.42 19.90 11.44
C LEU A 21 13.88 18.56 11.94
N LEU A 22 12.60 18.47 12.25
CA LEU A 22 11.95 17.23 12.69
C LEU A 22 11.89 16.17 11.58
N ALA A 23 11.73 16.59 10.34
CA ALA A 23 11.80 15.66 9.21
C ALA A 23 13.23 15.14 8.97
N SER A 24 14.26 15.99 9.12
CA SER A 24 15.65 15.56 8.97
C SER A 24 16.12 14.65 10.11
N SER A 25 15.56 14.79 11.32
CA SER A 25 15.79 13.85 12.43
C SER A 25 15.02 12.53 12.32
N GLY A 26 14.13 12.39 11.31
CA GLY A 26 13.28 11.19 11.13
C GLY A 26 12.05 11.14 12.04
N ALA A 27 11.79 12.17 12.85
CA ALA A 27 10.61 12.23 13.72
C ALA A 27 9.32 12.46 12.94
N LEU A 28 9.40 13.18 11.82
CA LEU A 28 8.28 13.45 10.92
C LEU A 28 8.57 12.97 9.50
N CYS A 29 7.53 12.53 8.81
CA CYS A 29 7.52 12.26 7.38
C CYS A 29 6.77 13.38 6.67
N LYS A 30 7.43 14.06 5.73
CA LYS A 30 6.81 15.15 4.96
C LYS A 30 5.72 14.62 4.02
N LEU A 31 4.57 15.27 4.07
CA LEU A 31 3.50 15.07 3.11
C LEU A 31 3.63 16.06 1.94
N ASP A 32 3.88 17.34 2.25
CA ASP A 32 4.20 18.40 1.30
C ASP A 32 5.16 19.43 1.93
N SER A 33 5.26 20.65 1.40
CA SER A 33 6.12 21.71 1.91
C SER A 33 5.70 22.27 3.27
N ALA A 34 4.42 22.12 3.64
CA ALA A 34 3.81 22.74 4.82
C ALA A 34 3.26 21.73 5.84
N ASN A 35 3.12 20.46 5.43
CA ASN A 35 2.46 19.42 6.22
C ASN A 35 3.33 18.17 6.34
N ALA A 36 3.22 17.51 7.49
CA ALA A 36 3.91 16.26 7.78
C ALA A 36 3.04 15.37 8.71
N TYR A 37 3.41 14.13 8.85
CA TYR A 37 2.83 13.18 9.81
C TYR A 37 3.94 12.54 10.66
N SER A 38 3.57 12.05 11.84
CA SER A 38 4.50 11.37 12.74
C SER A 38 5.00 10.07 12.12
N SER A 39 6.31 9.84 12.12
CA SER A 39 6.91 8.56 11.72
C SER A 39 6.50 7.44 12.68
N HIS A 40 6.30 7.73 13.95
CA HIS A 40 5.81 6.79 14.96
C HIS A 40 4.38 6.33 14.62
N ASP A 41 3.48 7.25 14.27
CA ASP A 41 2.10 6.90 13.93
C ASP A 41 2.04 6.09 12.62
N SER A 42 2.85 6.45 11.62
CA SER A 42 2.92 5.70 10.36
C SER A 42 3.52 4.30 10.49
N ALA A 43 4.18 3.99 11.61
CA ALA A 43 4.69 2.65 11.88
C ALA A 43 3.57 1.64 12.17
N THR A 44 2.38 2.10 12.58
CA THR A 44 1.25 1.23 12.93
C THR A 44 0.15 1.26 11.87
N LEU A 45 -0.57 0.14 11.70
CA LEU A 45 -1.72 0.07 10.80
C LEU A 45 -2.80 1.11 11.15
N TYR A 46 -3.11 1.24 12.45
CA TYR A 46 -4.12 2.19 12.91
C TYR A 46 -3.68 3.65 12.71
N GLY A 47 -2.43 3.98 13.00
CA GLY A 47 -1.89 5.32 12.78
C GLY A 47 -1.91 5.70 11.30
N ARG A 48 -1.53 4.78 10.39
CA ARG A 48 -1.67 5.00 8.94
C ARG A 48 -3.11 5.25 8.52
N ALA A 49 -4.06 4.51 9.09
CA ALA A 49 -5.48 4.72 8.84
C ALA A 49 -5.96 6.10 9.30
N CYS A 50 -5.50 6.58 10.46
CA CYS A 50 -5.80 7.92 10.96
C CYS A 50 -5.21 9.02 10.06
N ILE A 51 -3.98 8.86 9.60
CA ILE A 51 -3.34 9.78 8.64
C ILE A 51 -4.16 9.85 7.35
N ILE A 52 -4.50 8.71 6.75
CA ILE A 52 -5.30 8.67 5.52
C ILE A 52 -6.70 9.24 5.72
N ALA A 53 -7.31 9.10 6.90
CA ALA A 53 -8.64 9.65 7.18
C ALA A 53 -8.73 11.17 6.97
N THR A 54 -7.64 11.90 7.23
CA THR A 54 -7.59 13.36 7.01
C THR A 54 -7.60 13.76 5.54
N LEU A 55 -7.14 12.85 4.67
CA LEU A 55 -7.04 13.07 3.23
C LEU A 55 -8.26 12.54 2.46
N LEU A 56 -8.97 11.56 3.03
CA LEU A 56 -10.09 10.94 2.33
C LEU A 56 -11.33 11.85 2.30
N PRO A 57 -12.01 11.93 1.15
CA PRO A 57 -13.37 12.46 1.11
C PRO A 57 -14.33 11.55 1.87
N SER A 58 -15.42 12.15 2.40
CA SER A 58 -16.48 11.40 3.07
C SER A 58 -17.07 10.31 2.17
N ARG A 59 -17.39 9.16 2.75
CA ARG A 59 -18.01 8.02 2.06
C ARG A 59 -17.18 7.44 0.92
N SER A 60 -15.86 7.54 0.99
CA SER A 60 -14.93 6.89 0.06
C SER A 60 -14.27 5.68 0.71
N VAL A 61 -13.79 4.77 -0.13
CA VAL A 61 -13.02 3.59 0.27
C VAL A 61 -11.60 3.77 -0.25
N ALA A 62 -10.60 3.66 0.62
CA ALA A 62 -9.20 3.65 0.20
C ALA A 62 -8.91 2.39 -0.62
N CYS A 63 -8.28 2.52 -1.79
CA CYS A 63 -7.96 1.39 -2.68
C CYS A 63 -6.57 1.53 -3.30
N ALA A 64 -6.17 0.56 -4.08
CA ALA A 64 -4.92 0.54 -4.84
C ALA A 64 -3.70 1.02 -4.01
N ARG A 65 -2.97 2.07 -4.45
CA ARG A 65 -1.76 2.56 -3.77
C ARG A 65 -2.03 3.10 -2.36
N THR A 66 -3.16 3.77 -2.15
CA THR A 66 -3.54 4.27 -0.82
C THR A 66 -3.80 3.12 0.15
N ALA A 67 -4.55 2.10 -0.27
CA ALA A 67 -4.77 0.90 0.54
C ALA A 67 -3.47 0.14 0.81
N ALA A 68 -2.61 -0.02 -0.21
CA ALA A 68 -1.31 -0.66 -0.06
C ALA A 68 -0.46 0.04 1.00
N TRP A 69 -0.42 1.38 1.00
CA TRP A 69 0.29 2.14 2.04
C TRP A 69 -0.31 1.94 3.43
N VAL A 70 -1.63 1.86 3.54
CA VAL A 70 -2.28 1.55 4.83
C VAL A 70 -1.84 0.17 5.33
N TRP A 71 -1.81 -0.85 4.46
CA TRP A 71 -1.43 -2.21 4.82
C TRP A 71 0.05 -2.38 5.14
N LEU A 72 0.94 -1.86 4.30
CA LEU A 72 2.38 -2.14 4.34
C LEU A 72 3.20 -1.00 4.94
N GLY A 73 2.71 0.25 4.88
CA GLY A 73 3.54 1.42 5.20
C GLY A 73 4.50 1.80 4.06
N GLY A 74 5.68 2.24 4.41
CA GLY A 74 6.71 2.65 3.45
C GLY A 74 6.51 4.07 2.92
N THR A 75 6.93 4.32 1.68
CA THR A 75 6.83 5.64 1.04
C THR A 75 5.38 6.01 0.79
N PHE A 76 4.99 7.21 1.24
CA PHE A 76 3.64 7.74 1.03
C PHE A 76 3.34 7.89 -0.47
N PRO A 77 2.16 7.46 -0.96
CA PRO A 77 1.84 7.50 -2.39
C PRO A 77 1.72 8.93 -2.93
N ASP A 78 2.09 9.13 -4.21
CA ASP A 78 2.01 10.42 -4.88
C ASP A 78 0.57 10.86 -5.20
N SER A 79 -0.36 9.90 -5.20
CA SER A 79 -1.79 10.13 -5.41
C SER A 79 -2.62 9.40 -4.36
N ILE A 80 -3.81 9.93 -4.08
CA ILE A 80 -4.79 9.31 -3.19
C ILE A 80 -5.79 8.55 -4.05
N ASP A 81 -5.70 7.23 -4.01
CA ASP A 81 -6.53 6.33 -4.80
C ASP A 81 -7.75 5.90 -3.97
N ILE A 82 -8.94 6.18 -4.49
CA ILE A 82 -10.20 5.90 -3.79
C ILE A 82 -11.25 5.29 -4.70
N ILE A 83 -12.14 4.50 -4.14
CA ILE A 83 -13.41 4.12 -4.74
C ILE A 83 -14.48 5.06 -4.19
N ALA A 84 -15.16 5.78 -5.08
CA ALA A 84 -16.26 6.67 -4.72
C ALA A 84 -17.19 6.89 -5.93
N LYS A 85 -18.45 7.25 -5.64
CA LYS A 85 -19.43 7.61 -6.69
C LYS A 85 -19.29 9.04 -7.19
N ALA A 86 -18.66 9.92 -6.40
CA ALA A 86 -18.47 11.34 -6.72
C ALA A 86 -17.10 11.59 -7.34
N HIS A 87 -17.00 12.59 -8.22
CA HIS A 87 -15.73 13.04 -8.79
C HIS A 87 -15.12 14.12 -7.92
N TYR A 88 -13.88 13.90 -7.51
CA TYR A 88 -13.09 14.86 -6.74
C TYR A 88 -11.98 15.41 -7.63
N ARG A 89 -11.96 16.73 -7.85
CA ARG A 89 -10.95 17.44 -8.68
C ARG A 89 -9.94 18.23 -7.87
N THR A 90 -10.20 18.42 -6.59
CA THR A 90 -9.34 19.20 -5.69
C THR A 90 -8.14 18.38 -5.25
N LEU A 91 -6.97 19.02 -5.29
CA LEU A 91 -5.77 18.48 -4.66
C LEU A 91 -5.94 18.53 -3.14
N ARG A 92 -5.51 17.47 -2.45
CA ARG A 92 -5.38 17.48 -1.00
C ARG A 92 -3.90 17.32 -0.64
N TYR A 93 -3.37 18.31 0.06
CA TYR A 93 -1.97 18.33 0.46
C TYR A 93 -1.03 18.05 -0.72
N GLY A 94 -1.22 18.78 -1.82
CA GLY A 94 -0.42 18.66 -3.04
C GLY A 94 -0.63 17.36 -3.84
N ARG A 95 -1.52 16.45 -3.40
CA ARG A 95 -1.74 15.16 -4.04
C ARG A 95 -3.06 15.11 -4.79
N LYS A 96 -2.98 14.52 -6.00
CA LYS A 96 -4.16 14.27 -6.82
C LYS A 96 -5.00 13.14 -6.21
N ILE A 97 -6.33 13.31 -6.23
CA ILE A 97 -7.26 12.24 -5.88
C ILE A 97 -7.65 11.51 -7.18
N ASN A 98 -7.32 10.23 -7.25
CA ASN A 98 -7.76 9.35 -8.32
C ASN A 98 -9.03 8.62 -7.86
N VAL A 99 -10.13 8.86 -8.56
CA VAL A 99 -11.42 8.24 -8.24
C VAL A 99 -11.68 7.09 -9.20
N PHE A 100 -11.85 5.91 -8.65
CA PHE A 100 -12.27 4.72 -9.39
C PHE A 100 -13.76 4.50 -9.17
N ASN A 101 -14.54 4.62 -10.22
CA ASN A 101 -15.98 4.33 -10.21
C ASN A 101 -16.19 2.81 -10.31
N ARG A 102 -15.90 2.11 -9.23
CA ARG A 102 -16.03 0.65 -9.11
C ARG A 102 -16.90 0.30 -7.92
N ILE A 103 -17.46 -0.90 -7.92
CA ILE A 103 -18.17 -1.46 -6.76
C ILE A 103 -17.11 -2.01 -5.79
N ALA A 104 -17.27 -1.68 -4.51
CA ALA A 104 -16.49 -2.25 -3.41
C ALA A 104 -17.45 -2.99 -2.48
N PRO A 105 -17.74 -4.29 -2.73
CA PRO A 105 -18.60 -5.10 -1.88
C PRO A 105 -18.01 -5.23 -0.46
N SER A 106 -18.87 -5.52 0.51
CA SER A 106 -18.47 -5.63 1.93
C SER A 106 -17.41 -6.72 2.17
N GLU A 107 -17.46 -7.81 1.42
CA GLU A 107 -16.48 -8.90 1.46
C GLU A 107 -15.09 -8.50 0.97
N HIS A 108 -14.99 -7.42 0.20
CA HIS A 108 -13.74 -6.89 -0.34
C HIS A 108 -13.26 -5.62 0.37
N THR A 109 -13.88 -5.27 1.50
CA THR A 109 -13.53 -4.08 2.28
C THR A 109 -13.44 -4.40 3.76
N ILE A 110 -12.56 -3.69 4.47
CA ILE A 110 -12.38 -3.79 5.91
C ILE A 110 -12.39 -2.39 6.51
N LYS A 111 -13.02 -2.23 7.67
CA LYS A 111 -12.93 -1.00 8.45
C LYS A 111 -11.68 -1.04 9.32
N VAL A 112 -10.76 -0.11 9.08
CA VAL A 112 -9.54 0.09 9.88
C VAL A 112 -9.62 1.47 10.52
N GLY A 113 -9.88 1.51 11.83
CA GLY A 113 -10.08 2.76 12.53
C GLY A 113 -11.18 3.62 11.89
N PRO A 114 -10.87 4.88 11.51
CA PRO A 114 -11.85 5.81 10.94
C PRO A 114 -12.14 5.60 9.45
N ILE A 115 -11.40 4.74 8.74
CA ILE A 115 -11.54 4.56 7.29
C ILE A 115 -12.06 3.18 6.91
N THR A 116 -12.61 3.09 5.71
CA THR A 116 -12.84 1.82 5.01
C THR A 116 -11.75 1.66 3.94
N VAL A 117 -11.12 0.49 3.89
CA VAL A 117 -10.02 0.15 2.98
C VAL A 117 -10.31 -1.17 2.28
N THR A 118 -9.86 -1.35 1.05
CA THR A 118 -9.95 -2.63 0.34
C THR A 118 -9.11 -3.69 1.03
N THR A 119 -9.58 -4.96 1.06
CA THR A 119 -8.82 -6.09 1.60
C THR A 119 -7.47 -6.22 0.89
N PRO A 120 -6.45 -6.85 1.49
CA PRO A 120 -5.15 -7.04 0.83
C PRO A 120 -5.25 -7.70 -0.54
N VAL A 121 -6.08 -8.73 -0.69
CA VAL A 121 -6.34 -9.42 -1.97
C VAL A 121 -6.94 -8.45 -2.99
N ARG A 122 -7.99 -7.71 -2.60
CA ARG A 122 -8.61 -6.71 -3.47
C ARG A 122 -7.65 -5.57 -3.81
N THR A 123 -6.82 -5.15 -2.88
CA THR A 123 -5.80 -4.11 -3.10
C THR A 123 -4.80 -4.55 -4.19
N ALA A 124 -4.33 -5.80 -4.15
CA ALA A 124 -3.47 -6.35 -5.20
C ALA A 124 -4.15 -6.35 -6.58
N CYS A 125 -5.43 -6.74 -6.63
CA CYS A 125 -6.23 -6.68 -7.85
C CYS A 125 -6.38 -5.25 -8.39
N ASP A 126 -6.70 -4.30 -7.52
CA ASP A 126 -6.86 -2.89 -7.90
C ASP A 126 -5.53 -2.28 -8.38
N LEU A 127 -4.39 -2.66 -7.78
CA LEU A 127 -3.06 -2.27 -8.25
C LEU A 127 -2.78 -2.79 -9.66
N ALA A 128 -3.03 -4.07 -9.91
CA ALA A 128 -2.82 -4.69 -11.22
C ALA A 128 -3.72 -4.07 -12.30
N LEU A 129 -5.01 -3.82 -12.00
CA LEU A 129 -5.95 -3.18 -12.92
C LEU A 129 -5.58 -1.75 -13.31
N ASN A 130 -4.79 -1.06 -12.48
CA ASN A 130 -4.35 0.31 -12.68
C ASN A 130 -2.85 0.42 -13.03
N CYS A 131 -2.19 -0.74 -13.23
CA CYS A 131 -0.79 -0.76 -13.58
C CYS A 131 -0.57 -0.20 -14.98
N VAL A 132 0.46 0.64 -15.10
CA VAL A 132 0.96 1.15 -16.37
C VAL A 132 2.44 0.71 -16.52
N PRO A 133 2.96 0.57 -17.76
CA PRO A 133 4.31 0.04 -17.98
C PRO A 133 5.40 0.74 -17.17
N GLU A 134 5.29 2.06 -17.01
CA GLU A 134 6.28 2.88 -16.30
C GLU A 134 6.34 2.59 -14.78
N THR A 135 5.29 1.99 -14.23
CA THR A 135 5.19 1.68 -12.79
C THR A 135 5.19 0.18 -12.50
N GLU A 136 5.34 -0.65 -13.50
CA GLU A 136 5.17 -2.11 -13.41
C GLU A 136 6.10 -2.74 -12.34
N SER A 137 7.36 -2.37 -12.29
CA SER A 137 8.32 -2.91 -11.31
C SER A 137 7.89 -2.60 -9.87
N LYS A 138 7.54 -1.35 -9.58
CA LYS A 138 7.11 -0.93 -8.24
C LYS A 138 5.79 -1.58 -7.83
N VAL A 139 4.85 -1.71 -8.76
CA VAL A 139 3.56 -2.37 -8.50
C VAL A 139 3.76 -3.86 -8.23
N SER A 140 4.66 -4.51 -8.97
CA SER A 140 5.05 -5.91 -8.76
C SER A 140 5.57 -6.15 -7.34
N GLU A 141 6.51 -5.30 -6.89
CA GLU A 141 7.06 -5.36 -5.53
C GLU A 141 5.99 -5.22 -4.45
N ILE A 142 5.08 -4.25 -4.61
CA ILE A 142 3.99 -4.03 -3.65
C ILE A 142 3.05 -5.24 -3.61
N ILE A 143 2.68 -5.81 -4.77
CA ILE A 143 1.82 -7.00 -4.83
C ILE A 143 2.52 -8.20 -4.18
N CYS A 144 3.81 -8.41 -4.45
CA CYS A 144 4.59 -9.46 -3.79
C CYS A 144 4.60 -9.31 -2.27
N MET A 145 4.84 -8.09 -1.77
CA MET A 145 4.80 -7.82 -0.32
C MET A 145 3.42 -8.09 0.29
N LEU A 146 2.34 -7.69 -0.40
CA LEU A 146 0.97 -8.00 0.06
C LEU A 146 0.72 -9.51 0.12
N MET A 147 1.11 -10.26 -0.92
CA MET A 147 0.97 -11.71 -0.97
C MET A 147 1.74 -12.40 0.18
N GLN A 148 2.96 -11.94 0.46
CA GLN A 148 3.80 -12.50 1.52
C GLN A 148 3.26 -12.17 2.91
N GLU A 149 2.94 -10.91 3.18
CA GLU A 149 2.49 -10.44 4.50
C GLU A 149 1.13 -11.02 4.89
N PHE A 150 0.20 -11.11 3.93
CA PHE A 150 -1.18 -11.56 4.17
C PHE A 150 -1.46 -12.99 3.70
N HIS A 151 -0.42 -13.74 3.30
CA HIS A 151 -0.47 -15.17 2.98
C HIS A 151 -1.53 -15.57 1.94
N PHE A 152 -1.72 -14.77 0.89
CA PHE A 152 -2.60 -15.09 -0.23
C PHE A 152 -1.81 -15.29 -1.54
N ARG A 153 -2.44 -15.93 -2.53
CA ARG A 153 -1.84 -16.26 -3.82
C ARG A 153 -2.66 -15.70 -4.99
N SER A 154 -2.11 -15.84 -6.20
CA SER A 154 -2.78 -15.41 -7.43
C SER A 154 -4.18 -16.00 -7.58
N ASN A 155 -4.41 -17.25 -7.16
CA ASN A 155 -5.72 -17.89 -7.21
C ASN A 155 -6.78 -17.16 -6.39
N ASP A 156 -6.43 -16.58 -5.26
CA ASP A 156 -7.34 -15.81 -4.42
C ASP A 156 -7.82 -14.52 -5.11
N CYS A 157 -7.00 -14.02 -6.05
CA CYS A 157 -7.33 -12.85 -6.88
C CYS A 157 -8.27 -13.18 -8.04
N MET A 158 -8.34 -14.44 -8.48
CA MET A 158 -9.02 -14.81 -9.75
C MET A 158 -10.52 -14.54 -9.71
N GLN A 159 -11.19 -14.79 -8.59
CA GLN A 159 -12.62 -14.47 -8.45
C GLN A 159 -12.88 -12.97 -8.60
N ILE A 160 -12.09 -12.15 -7.93
CA ILE A 160 -12.18 -10.68 -8.01
C ILE A 160 -11.91 -10.20 -9.44
N MET A 161 -10.95 -10.83 -10.13
CA MET A 161 -10.63 -10.50 -11.52
C MET A 161 -11.73 -10.94 -12.49
N GLU A 162 -12.43 -12.03 -12.21
CA GLU A 162 -13.58 -12.46 -13.03
C GLU A 162 -14.74 -11.48 -12.88
N ASP A 163 -15.02 -11.00 -11.68
CA ASP A 163 -16.03 -9.96 -11.43
C ASP A 163 -15.67 -8.63 -12.10
N ALA A 164 -14.39 -8.38 -12.29
CA ALA A 164 -13.85 -7.20 -12.94
C ALA A 164 -13.63 -7.35 -14.46
N LYS A 165 -14.05 -8.46 -15.09
CA LYS A 165 -13.78 -8.78 -16.52
C LYS A 165 -14.25 -7.72 -17.52
N HIS A 166 -15.24 -6.90 -17.15
CA HIS A 166 -15.74 -5.78 -17.94
C HIS A 166 -14.80 -4.56 -17.97
N ILE A 167 -13.76 -4.54 -17.12
CA ILE A 167 -12.76 -3.47 -17.09
C ILE A 167 -11.76 -3.72 -18.22
N ARG A 168 -11.45 -2.68 -19.00
CA ARG A 168 -10.62 -2.77 -20.21
C ARG A 168 -9.29 -3.51 -20.00
N ASN A 169 -8.64 -3.33 -18.86
CA ASN A 169 -7.32 -3.91 -18.56
C ASN A 169 -7.40 -5.23 -17.78
N ALA A 170 -8.58 -5.81 -17.58
CA ALA A 170 -8.74 -7.02 -16.75
C ALA A 170 -7.93 -8.24 -17.28
N PRO A 171 -7.88 -8.53 -18.60
CA PRO A 171 -7.07 -9.65 -19.10
C PRO A 171 -5.57 -9.47 -18.81
N GLN A 172 -5.05 -8.27 -19.03
CA GLN A 172 -3.64 -7.93 -18.77
C GLN A 172 -3.32 -8.03 -17.29
N ALA A 173 -4.17 -7.46 -16.43
CA ALA A 173 -4.03 -7.50 -14.97
C ALA A 173 -4.04 -8.94 -14.43
N ARG A 174 -4.91 -9.80 -14.95
CA ARG A 174 -4.96 -11.23 -14.61
C ARG A 174 -3.63 -11.92 -14.93
N ASN A 175 -3.15 -11.77 -16.17
CA ASN A 175 -1.88 -12.35 -16.60
C ASN A 175 -0.71 -11.81 -15.76
N TYR A 176 -0.76 -10.53 -15.41
CA TYR A 176 0.24 -9.88 -14.59
C TYR A 176 0.33 -10.48 -13.17
N ILE A 177 -0.82 -10.68 -12.50
CA ILE A 177 -0.87 -11.31 -11.17
C ILE A 177 -0.33 -12.75 -11.22
N LEU A 178 -0.72 -13.54 -12.24
CA LEU A 178 -0.24 -14.91 -12.43
C LEU A 178 1.29 -14.95 -12.63
N ALA A 179 1.83 -14.01 -13.40
CA ALA A 179 3.27 -13.92 -13.65
C ALA A 179 4.08 -13.51 -12.39
N ILE A 180 3.50 -12.72 -11.49
CA ILE A 180 4.13 -12.35 -10.21
C ILE A 180 4.24 -13.57 -9.30
N ASP A 181 3.18 -14.34 -9.15
CA ASP A 181 3.16 -15.53 -8.29
C ASP A 181 4.18 -16.58 -8.77
N GLY A 182 4.29 -16.80 -10.09
CA GLY A 182 5.31 -17.66 -10.68
C GLY A 182 6.74 -17.24 -10.35
N ARG A 183 7.04 -15.95 -10.42
CA ARG A 183 8.37 -15.40 -10.06
C ARG A 183 8.70 -15.53 -8.56
N SER A 184 7.73 -15.34 -7.70
CA SER A 184 7.90 -15.50 -6.25
C SER A 184 8.24 -16.93 -5.87
N TYR A 185 7.71 -17.93 -6.59
CA TYR A 185 7.98 -19.35 -6.38
C TYR A 185 9.43 -19.71 -6.76
N GLU A 186 9.99 -19.14 -7.81
CA GLU A 186 11.38 -19.37 -8.23
C GLU A 186 12.39 -18.75 -7.26
N HIS A 187 12.10 -17.58 -6.68
CA HIS A 187 12.98 -16.90 -5.72
C HIS A 187 12.95 -17.59 -4.33
N GLY A 188 11.79 -18.05 -3.88
CA GLY A 188 11.67 -18.83 -2.63
C GLY A 188 12.43 -20.14 -2.72
N ASN A 189 12.33 -20.85 -3.83
CA ASN A 189 12.98 -22.13 -4.05
C ASN A 189 14.52 -22.01 -4.15
N ARG A 190 15.04 -20.88 -4.66
CA ARG A 190 16.50 -20.60 -4.68
C ARG A 190 17.05 -20.33 -3.28
N LYS A 191 16.36 -19.55 -2.44
CA LYS A 191 16.80 -19.27 -1.07
C LYS A 191 16.77 -20.55 -0.24
N ASP A 192 15.74 -21.37 -0.32
CA ASP A 192 15.66 -22.67 0.38
C ASP A 192 16.75 -23.64 -0.09
N CYS A 193 17.16 -23.61 -1.35
CA CYS A 193 18.28 -24.40 -1.85
C CYS A 193 19.65 -23.91 -1.35
N GLU A 194 19.86 -22.59 -1.29
CA GLU A 194 21.09 -21.99 -0.77
C GLU A 194 21.21 -22.21 0.75
N ASP A 195 20.13 -22.04 1.51
CA ASP A 195 20.12 -22.29 2.95
C ASP A 195 20.36 -23.77 3.30
N ARG A 196 19.82 -24.70 2.52
CA ARG A 196 20.10 -26.15 2.67
C ARG A 196 21.55 -26.49 2.34
N LYS A 197 22.14 -25.84 1.35
CA LYS A 197 23.54 -26.03 0.96
C LYS A 197 24.48 -25.50 2.04
N ASN A 198 24.22 -24.29 2.53
CA ASN A 198 25.00 -23.65 3.60
C ASN A 198 24.91 -24.42 4.92
N ARG A 199 23.76 -25.06 5.24
CA ARG A 199 23.63 -25.94 6.42
C ARG A 199 24.47 -27.21 6.28
N LYS A 200 24.47 -27.84 5.11
CA LYS A 200 25.30 -29.04 4.87
C LYS A 200 26.78 -28.73 4.92
N ASP A 201 27.23 -27.61 4.37
CA ASP A 201 28.62 -27.16 4.40
C ASP A 201 29.07 -26.81 5.84
N ALA A 202 28.18 -26.24 6.66
CA ALA A 202 28.43 -25.95 8.07
C ALA A 202 28.51 -27.22 8.95
N GLU A 203 27.73 -28.25 8.63
CA GLU A 203 27.83 -29.57 9.31
C GLU A 203 29.10 -30.30 8.93
N TYR A 204 29.56 -30.20 7.69
CA TYR A 204 30.80 -30.83 7.23
C TYR A 204 32.04 -30.23 7.89
N VAL A 205 32.04 -28.91 8.16
CA VAL A 205 33.15 -28.19 8.83
C VAL A 205 33.21 -28.47 10.35
N ARG A 206 32.08 -28.91 10.98
CA ARG A 206 32.02 -29.24 12.42
C ARG A 206 32.33 -30.71 12.73
N GLY A 207 32.43 -31.55 11.71
CA GLY A 207 32.69 -33.00 11.86
C GLY A 207 34.10 -33.43 11.48
N ALA A 208 34.99 -32.46 11.15
CA ALA A 208 36.41 -32.67 10.91
C ALA A 208 37.25 -32.02 12.02
#